data_fa43a6910958dde6e29ec36d99035abf
#
_entry.id   fa43a6910958dde6e29ec36d99035abf
#
_cell.length_a   1.000
_cell.length_b   1.000
_cell.length_c   1.000
_cell.angle_alpha   90.00
_cell.angle_beta   90.00
_cell.angle_gamma   90.00
#
_symmetry.space_group_name_H-M   'P 1'
#
loop_
_entity.id
_entity.type
_entity.pdbx_description
1 polymer ?
#
loop_
_entity_poly.entity_id
_entity_poly.type
_entity_poly.pdbx_seq_one_letter_code
_entity_poly.pdbx_strand_id
1 'polypeptide(L)'
;MRHISRLTAVVMQDQKHIQNSSNRVQRLDLIYEQLSRNYSTFDQTDDPWMTNGLSSTPFRCLVSVCLSTMTVTPRVVKACVPLFERVSSFEELLALDDEALRTIIKPVAHYNRKTTNLKIMCQQILWDFGGRIPDTHEDLMKLQGVGRKVADIMMNFIFGQDTIAVDTHVLRALNRLEIVHKSVAEAAADEI
;
A
#
# COMPACT_ATOMS: atom_id res chain seq x y z
N MET A 1 16.86 18.74 -25.94
CA MET A 1 18.10 18.30 -25.24
C MET A 1 18.56 19.19 -24.09
N ARG A 2 18.41 20.54 -24.17
CA ARG A 2 18.89 21.47 -23.10
C ARG A 2 18.07 21.49 -21.81
N HIS A 3 16.85 20.99 -21.78
CA HIS A 3 15.99 20.92 -20.56
C HIS A 3 16.33 19.73 -19.66
N ILE A 4 16.71 18.59 -20.24
CA ILE A 4 17.06 17.38 -19.49
C ILE A 4 18.41 17.57 -18.76
N SER A 5 19.38 18.24 -19.37
CA SER A 5 20.70 18.51 -18.75
C SER A 5 20.62 19.49 -17.55
N ARG A 6 19.69 20.46 -17.57
CA ARG A 6 19.49 21.39 -16.44
C ARG A 6 18.81 20.68 -15.25
N LEU A 7 17.78 19.84 -15.50
CA LEU A 7 17.13 19.03 -14.47
C LEU A 7 18.13 18.07 -13.80
N THR A 8 18.99 17.43 -14.61
CA THR A 8 20.00 16.51 -14.07
C THR A 8 21.05 17.25 -13.22
N ALA A 9 21.46 18.47 -13.60
CA ALA A 9 22.44 19.26 -12.85
C ALA A 9 21.85 19.77 -11.52
N VAL A 10 20.59 20.23 -11.50
CA VAL A 10 19.91 20.67 -10.28
C VAL A 10 19.72 19.47 -9.33
N VAL A 11 19.25 18.33 -9.83
CA VAL A 11 19.09 17.10 -9.02
C VAL A 11 20.44 16.62 -8.46
N MET A 12 21.54 16.71 -9.20
CA MET A 12 22.88 16.35 -8.72
C MET A 12 23.44 17.31 -7.67
N GLN A 13 23.14 18.60 -7.77
CA GLN A 13 23.58 19.60 -6.81
C GLN A 13 22.84 19.47 -5.48
N ASP A 14 21.55 19.19 -5.55
CA ASP A 14 20.69 18.96 -4.40
C ASP A 14 21.00 17.63 -3.70
N GLN A 15 21.37 16.58 -4.45
CA GLN A 15 21.84 15.31 -3.87
C GLN A 15 23.10 15.49 -3.00
N LYS A 16 24.04 16.39 -3.37
CA LYS A 16 25.21 16.68 -2.54
C LYS A 16 24.84 17.37 -1.22
N HIS A 17 23.82 18.23 -1.23
CA HIS A 17 23.34 18.88 0.00
C HIS A 17 22.64 17.88 0.94
N ILE A 18 21.84 17.00 0.39
CA ILE A 18 21.16 15.92 1.15
C ILE A 18 22.20 14.97 1.75
N GLN A 19 23.21 14.56 1.00
CA GLN A 19 24.30 13.66 1.47
C GLN A 19 25.22 14.29 2.51
N ASN A 20 25.41 15.61 2.50
CA ASN A 20 26.27 16.31 3.45
C ASN A 20 25.59 16.66 4.78
N SER A 21 24.26 16.47 4.92
CA SER A 21 23.57 16.70 6.18
C SER A 21 23.85 15.55 7.14
N SER A 22 24.49 15.84 8.27
CA SER A 22 24.76 14.88 9.34
C SER A 22 23.51 14.51 10.17
N ASN A 23 22.42 15.26 10.01
CA ASN A 23 21.17 15.08 10.74
C ASN A 23 20.10 14.45 9.84
N ARG A 24 19.58 13.27 10.24
CA ARG A 24 18.54 12.54 9.53
C ARG A 24 17.27 13.40 9.28
N VAL A 25 16.85 14.19 10.27
CA VAL A 25 15.67 15.06 10.15
C VAL A 25 15.89 16.13 9.08
N GLN A 26 17.04 16.79 9.08
CA GLN A 26 17.36 17.78 8.05
C GLN A 26 17.41 17.19 6.64
N ARG A 27 17.89 15.94 6.51
CA ARG A 27 17.83 15.23 5.22
C ARG A 27 16.40 14.95 4.77
N LEU A 28 15.52 14.53 5.66
CA LEU A 28 14.10 14.33 5.36
C LEU A 28 13.42 15.61 4.93
N ASP A 29 13.68 16.72 5.63
CA ASP A 29 13.13 18.04 5.26
C ASP A 29 13.57 18.47 3.87
N LEU A 30 14.88 18.34 3.56
CA LEU A 30 15.41 18.65 2.22
C LEU A 30 14.81 17.76 1.13
N ILE A 31 14.63 16.47 1.39
CA ILE A 31 13.97 15.53 0.46
C ILE A 31 12.53 15.97 0.22
N TYR A 32 11.79 16.27 1.30
CA TYR A 32 10.41 16.72 1.20
C TYR A 32 10.28 18.00 0.40
N GLU A 33 11.13 19.00 0.65
CA GLU A 33 11.18 20.25 -0.14
C GLU A 33 11.46 19.99 -1.62
N GLN A 34 12.41 19.12 -1.94
CA GLN A 34 12.75 18.77 -3.31
C GLN A 34 11.59 18.04 -4.01
N LEU A 35 10.97 17.09 -3.36
CA LEU A 35 9.81 16.38 -3.89
C LEU A 35 8.65 17.34 -4.12
N SER A 36 8.33 18.22 -3.17
CA SER A 36 7.22 19.17 -3.28
C SER A 36 7.42 20.21 -4.37
N ARG A 37 8.69 20.59 -4.69
CA ARG A 37 9.01 21.51 -5.79
C ARG A 37 8.96 20.87 -7.18
N ASN A 38 9.28 19.58 -7.27
CA ASN A 38 9.45 18.88 -8.55
C ASN A 38 8.28 17.99 -8.95
N TYR A 39 7.45 17.63 -7.99
CA TYR A 39 6.26 16.81 -8.21
C TYR A 39 5.05 17.54 -7.65
N SER A 40 3.97 17.59 -8.43
CA SER A 40 2.68 18.03 -7.91
C SER A 40 2.28 17.15 -6.74
N THR A 41 1.61 17.72 -5.75
CA THR A 41 0.91 16.94 -4.73
C THR A 41 0.05 15.88 -5.42
N PHE A 42 0.06 14.67 -4.86
CA PHE A 42 -0.74 13.56 -5.37
C PHE A 42 -2.19 14.01 -5.58
N ASP A 43 -2.61 14.06 -6.83
CA ASP A 43 -4.01 14.35 -7.16
C ASP A 43 -4.79 13.03 -7.15
N GLN A 44 -5.66 12.91 -6.14
CA GLN A 44 -6.51 11.73 -5.97
C GLN A 44 -7.46 11.52 -7.15
N THR A 45 -7.73 12.58 -7.94
CA THR A 45 -8.66 12.51 -9.08
C THR A 45 -8.09 11.74 -10.27
N ASP A 46 -6.76 11.64 -10.39
CA ASP A 46 -6.09 10.96 -11.50
C ASP A 46 -5.62 9.55 -11.15
N ASP A 47 -5.67 9.15 -9.87
CA ASP A 47 -5.26 7.82 -9.46
C ASP A 47 -6.33 6.76 -9.77
N PRO A 48 -6.01 5.74 -10.58
CA PRO A 48 -6.97 4.68 -10.90
C PRO A 48 -7.50 3.91 -9.69
N TRP A 49 -6.77 3.88 -8.59
CA TRP A 49 -7.21 3.28 -7.33
C TRP A 49 -8.35 4.09 -6.71
N MET A 50 -8.17 5.41 -6.62
CA MET A 50 -9.14 6.31 -6.01
C MET A 50 -10.36 6.51 -6.90
N THR A 51 -10.16 6.72 -8.21
CA THR A 51 -11.25 6.95 -9.18
C THR A 51 -12.17 5.73 -9.37
N ASN A 52 -11.67 4.52 -9.11
CA ASN A 52 -12.49 3.30 -9.11
C ASN A 52 -13.02 2.93 -7.71
N GLY A 53 -12.83 3.76 -6.70
CA GLY A 53 -13.37 3.58 -5.36
C GLY A 53 -12.87 2.35 -4.63
N LEU A 54 -11.60 1.94 -4.89
CA LEU A 54 -11.00 0.75 -4.26
C LEU A 54 -10.76 0.93 -2.76
N SER A 55 -10.71 2.17 -2.27
CA SER A 55 -10.57 2.52 -0.85
C SER A 55 -11.76 3.32 -0.30
N SER A 56 -12.90 3.34 -1.01
CA SER A 56 -14.08 4.14 -0.62
C SER A 56 -14.76 3.66 0.68
N THR A 57 -14.50 2.44 1.10
CA THR A 57 -14.94 1.89 2.39
C THR A 57 -13.82 1.06 3.01
N PRO A 58 -13.80 0.87 4.36
CA PRO A 58 -12.82 0.00 5.02
C PRO A 58 -12.77 -1.43 4.45
N PHE A 59 -13.93 -2.00 4.12
CA PHE A 59 -14.05 -3.30 3.45
C PHE A 59 -13.32 -3.30 2.10
N ARG A 60 -13.64 -2.35 1.22
CA ARG A 60 -13.02 -2.25 -0.10
C ARG A 60 -11.53 -2.01 0.01
N CYS A 61 -11.10 -1.14 0.92
CA CYS A 61 -9.68 -0.86 1.15
C CYS A 61 -8.93 -2.13 1.53
N LEU A 62 -9.36 -2.87 2.56
CA LEU A 62 -8.67 -4.08 3.01
C LEU A 62 -8.59 -5.14 1.90
N VAL A 63 -9.71 -5.42 1.23
CA VAL A 63 -9.76 -6.42 0.14
C VAL A 63 -8.84 -6.01 -1.01
N SER A 64 -8.89 -4.76 -1.46
CA SER A 64 -8.08 -4.25 -2.55
C SER A 64 -6.60 -4.29 -2.23
N VAL A 65 -6.21 -3.88 -1.03
CA VAL A 65 -4.80 -3.88 -0.59
C VAL A 65 -4.27 -5.32 -0.50
N CYS A 66 -5.06 -6.27 0.01
CA CYS A 66 -4.68 -7.69 -0.02
C CYS A 66 -4.52 -8.22 -1.45
N LEU A 67 -5.40 -7.82 -2.38
CA LEU A 67 -5.30 -8.21 -3.79
C LEU A 67 -4.13 -7.52 -4.51
N SER A 68 -3.67 -6.37 -4.04
CA SER A 68 -2.58 -5.62 -4.67
C SER A 68 -1.19 -6.21 -4.44
N THR A 69 -1.01 -7.06 -3.43
CA THR A 69 0.28 -7.67 -3.15
C THR A 69 0.84 -8.39 -4.38
N MET A 70 2.07 -8.04 -4.81
CA MET A 70 2.73 -8.54 -6.02
C MET A 70 1.90 -8.37 -7.32
N THR A 71 1.04 -7.36 -7.38
CA THR A 71 0.17 -7.12 -8.54
C THR A 71 0.15 -5.62 -8.87
N VAL A 72 0.31 -5.27 -10.14
CA VAL A 72 0.27 -3.88 -10.61
C VAL A 72 -1.17 -3.34 -10.58
N THR A 73 -1.31 -2.04 -10.31
CA THR A 73 -2.61 -1.36 -10.11
C THR A 73 -3.66 -1.65 -11.21
N PRO A 74 -3.35 -1.61 -12.52
CA PRO A 74 -4.38 -1.89 -13.54
C PRO A 74 -5.00 -3.28 -13.44
N ARG A 75 -4.24 -4.28 -12.98
CA ARG A 75 -4.75 -5.65 -12.77
C ARG A 75 -5.58 -5.76 -11.51
N VAL A 76 -5.25 -4.98 -10.47
CA VAL A 76 -6.04 -4.89 -9.24
C VAL A 76 -7.38 -4.26 -9.55
N VAL A 77 -7.42 -3.11 -10.24
CA VAL A 77 -8.66 -2.44 -10.67
C VAL A 77 -9.53 -3.41 -11.48
N LYS A 78 -8.94 -4.11 -12.46
CA LYS A 78 -9.66 -5.10 -13.29
C LYS A 78 -10.29 -6.24 -12.48
N ALA A 79 -9.73 -6.59 -11.34
CA ALA A 79 -10.27 -7.61 -10.44
C ALA A 79 -11.28 -7.04 -9.43
N CYS A 80 -10.96 -5.89 -8.83
CA CYS A 80 -11.75 -5.30 -7.75
C CYS A 80 -13.07 -4.69 -8.21
N VAL A 81 -13.09 -4.01 -9.37
CA VAL A 81 -14.34 -3.38 -9.86
C VAL A 81 -15.46 -4.40 -10.01
N PRO A 82 -15.33 -5.50 -10.79
CA PRO A 82 -16.41 -6.48 -10.90
C PRO A 82 -16.66 -7.26 -9.60
N LEU A 83 -15.67 -7.35 -8.69
CA LEU A 83 -15.87 -7.95 -7.38
C LEU A 83 -16.81 -7.07 -6.54
N PHE A 84 -16.55 -5.77 -6.46
CA PHE A 84 -17.33 -4.83 -5.66
C PHE A 84 -18.70 -4.47 -6.26
N GLU A 85 -18.98 -4.85 -7.49
CA GLU A 85 -20.33 -4.86 -8.05
C GLU A 85 -21.20 -6.01 -7.51
N ARG A 86 -20.55 -7.07 -7.01
CA ARG A 86 -21.23 -8.29 -6.52
C ARG A 86 -21.28 -8.38 -5.01
N VAL A 87 -20.29 -7.80 -4.31
CA VAL A 87 -20.16 -7.90 -2.85
C VAL A 87 -19.80 -6.55 -2.26
N SER A 88 -20.42 -6.23 -1.13
CA SER A 88 -20.24 -4.98 -0.39
C SER A 88 -19.83 -5.18 1.07
N SER A 89 -19.79 -6.44 1.53
CA SER A 89 -19.48 -6.80 2.91
C SER A 89 -18.64 -8.09 3.00
N PHE A 90 -18.12 -8.38 4.20
CA PHE A 90 -17.37 -9.61 4.46
C PHE A 90 -18.28 -10.85 4.41
N GLU A 91 -19.53 -10.71 4.83
CA GLU A 91 -20.55 -11.76 4.77
C GLU A 91 -20.83 -12.16 3.32
N GLU A 92 -21.06 -11.17 2.45
CA GLU A 92 -21.33 -11.41 1.03
C GLU A 92 -20.10 -12.01 0.33
N LEU A 93 -18.89 -11.51 0.66
CA LEU A 93 -17.65 -12.07 0.11
C LEU A 93 -17.41 -13.50 0.58
N LEU A 94 -17.75 -13.82 1.84
CA LEU A 94 -17.66 -15.17 2.37
C LEU A 94 -18.68 -16.09 1.72
N ALA A 95 -19.89 -15.63 1.45
CA ALA A 95 -20.97 -16.40 0.82
C ALA A 95 -20.77 -16.63 -0.69
N LEU A 96 -19.95 -15.79 -1.35
CA LEU A 96 -19.67 -15.95 -2.78
C LEU A 96 -18.97 -17.31 -3.02
N ASP A 97 -19.41 -18.02 -4.07
CA ASP A 97 -18.77 -19.28 -4.46
C ASP A 97 -17.28 -19.12 -4.76
N ASP A 98 -16.45 -20.07 -4.33
CA ASP A 98 -14.98 -20.00 -4.48
C ASP A 98 -14.53 -19.95 -5.93
N GLU A 99 -15.21 -20.69 -6.82
CA GLU A 99 -14.86 -20.67 -8.25
C GLU A 99 -15.28 -19.36 -8.91
N ALA A 100 -16.41 -18.79 -8.49
CA ALA A 100 -16.84 -17.47 -8.92
C ALA A 100 -15.87 -16.40 -8.45
N LEU A 101 -15.43 -16.40 -7.18
CA LEU A 101 -14.43 -15.49 -6.66
C LEU A 101 -13.09 -15.65 -7.41
N ARG A 102 -12.64 -16.88 -7.61
CA ARG A 102 -11.40 -17.21 -8.32
C ARG A 102 -11.42 -16.67 -9.77
N THR A 103 -12.55 -16.80 -10.45
CA THR A 103 -12.74 -16.29 -11.80
C THR A 103 -12.67 -14.76 -11.85
N ILE A 104 -13.32 -14.07 -10.91
CA ILE A 104 -13.34 -12.61 -10.83
C ILE A 104 -11.94 -12.07 -10.58
N ILE A 105 -11.20 -12.62 -9.61
CA ILE A 105 -9.88 -12.12 -9.24
C ILE A 105 -8.72 -12.73 -10.03
N LYS A 106 -8.99 -13.51 -11.07
CA LYS A 106 -7.98 -14.11 -11.96
C LYS A 106 -6.94 -13.11 -12.52
N PRO A 107 -7.26 -11.83 -12.75
CA PRO A 107 -6.25 -10.85 -13.18
C PRO A 107 -5.10 -10.65 -12.20
N VAL A 108 -5.28 -10.86 -10.88
CA VAL A 108 -4.21 -10.62 -9.90
C VAL A 108 -3.23 -11.80 -9.79
N ALA A 109 -1.99 -11.50 -9.40
CA ALA A 109 -1.00 -12.55 -9.14
C ALA A 109 -1.43 -13.44 -7.97
N HIS A 110 -1.12 -14.75 -8.06
CA HIS A 110 -1.43 -15.74 -7.04
C HIS A 110 -2.93 -15.82 -6.65
N TYR A 111 -3.83 -15.58 -7.59
CA TYR A 111 -5.27 -15.49 -7.37
C TYR A 111 -5.86 -16.70 -6.64
N ASN A 112 -5.38 -17.93 -6.90
CA ASN A 112 -5.84 -19.14 -6.20
C ASN A 112 -5.59 -19.03 -4.68
N ARG A 113 -4.35 -18.69 -4.27
CA ARG A 113 -4.02 -18.49 -2.87
C ARG A 113 -4.77 -17.30 -2.27
N LYS A 114 -4.93 -16.22 -3.02
CA LYS A 114 -5.66 -15.04 -2.58
C LYS A 114 -7.15 -15.33 -2.39
N THR A 115 -7.77 -16.18 -3.20
CA THR A 115 -9.14 -16.66 -2.96
C THR A 115 -9.26 -17.30 -1.58
N THR A 116 -8.41 -18.27 -1.28
CA THR A 116 -8.39 -18.94 0.02
C THR A 116 -8.13 -17.94 1.16
N ASN A 117 -7.13 -17.08 1.00
CA ASN A 117 -6.78 -16.09 2.04
C ASN A 117 -7.93 -15.12 2.32
N LEU A 118 -8.62 -14.61 1.28
CA LEU A 118 -9.76 -13.72 1.45
C LEU A 118 -10.91 -14.41 2.21
N LYS A 119 -11.19 -15.66 1.91
CA LYS A 119 -12.24 -16.44 2.61
C LYS A 119 -11.91 -16.61 4.09
N ILE A 120 -10.68 -17.02 4.41
CA ILE A 120 -10.24 -17.18 5.80
C ILE A 120 -10.25 -15.81 6.51
N MET A 121 -9.76 -14.74 5.87
CA MET A 121 -9.80 -13.39 6.41
C MET A 121 -11.23 -12.95 6.75
N CYS A 122 -12.19 -13.17 5.84
CA CYS A 122 -13.60 -12.87 6.11
C CYS A 122 -14.13 -13.65 7.32
N GLN A 123 -13.81 -14.94 7.44
CA GLN A 123 -14.18 -15.76 8.60
C GLN A 123 -13.61 -15.20 9.89
N GLN A 124 -12.31 -14.87 9.91
CA GLN A 124 -11.66 -14.27 11.07
C GLN A 124 -12.33 -12.96 11.49
N ILE A 125 -12.57 -12.05 10.53
CA ILE A 125 -13.23 -10.78 10.82
C ILE A 125 -14.62 -10.98 11.41
N LEU A 126 -15.42 -11.88 10.84
CA LEU A 126 -16.78 -12.12 11.28
C LEU A 126 -16.86 -12.82 12.64
N TRP A 127 -15.99 -13.80 12.90
CA TRP A 127 -16.09 -14.65 14.10
C TRP A 127 -15.18 -14.20 15.23
N ASP A 128 -13.95 -13.78 14.93
CA ASP A 128 -12.97 -13.44 15.96
C ASP A 128 -13.04 -11.94 16.33
N PHE A 129 -13.46 -11.07 15.37
CA PHE A 129 -13.51 -9.62 15.54
C PHE A 129 -14.93 -9.02 15.46
N GLY A 130 -15.97 -9.86 15.53
CA GLY A 130 -17.37 -9.41 15.58
C GLY A 130 -17.81 -8.60 14.35
N GLY A 131 -17.31 -8.91 13.18
CA GLY A 131 -17.63 -8.24 11.90
C GLY A 131 -16.95 -6.91 11.68
N ARG A 132 -16.01 -6.50 12.56
CA ARG A 132 -15.26 -5.25 12.45
C ARG A 132 -13.80 -5.52 12.08
N ILE A 133 -13.23 -4.70 11.23
CA ILE A 133 -11.80 -4.74 10.94
C ILE A 133 -11.06 -4.35 12.23
N PRO A 134 -10.06 -5.13 12.67
CA PRO A 134 -9.24 -4.77 13.82
C PRO A 134 -8.55 -3.41 13.61
N ASP A 135 -8.45 -2.63 14.67
CA ASP A 135 -7.89 -1.27 14.68
C ASP A 135 -6.49 -1.20 15.32
N THR A 136 -5.88 -2.34 15.58
CA THR A 136 -4.48 -2.44 16.02
C THR A 136 -3.62 -3.14 14.96
N HIS A 137 -2.37 -2.72 14.87
CA HIS A 137 -1.40 -3.32 13.95
C HIS A 137 -1.22 -4.83 14.22
N GLU A 138 -1.16 -5.22 15.50
CA GLU A 138 -1.01 -6.62 15.92
C GLU A 138 -2.19 -7.50 15.47
N ASP A 139 -3.42 -7.03 15.68
CA ASP A 139 -4.62 -7.79 15.32
C ASP A 139 -4.84 -7.83 13.81
N LEU A 140 -4.53 -6.74 13.09
CA LEU A 140 -4.52 -6.75 11.61
C LEU A 140 -3.60 -7.83 11.07
N MET A 141 -2.41 -7.99 11.64
CA MET A 141 -1.44 -9.00 11.20
C MET A 141 -1.84 -10.45 11.54
N LYS A 142 -2.84 -10.68 12.40
CA LYS A 142 -3.45 -12.01 12.63
C LYS A 142 -4.36 -12.45 11.48
N LEU A 143 -4.84 -11.48 10.68
CA LEU A 143 -5.71 -11.79 9.54
C LEU A 143 -4.95 -12.50 8.42
N GLN A 144 -5.55 -13.52 7.87
CA GLN A 144 -4.95 -14.31 6.80
C GLN A 144 -4.66 -13.47 5.55
N GLY A 145 -3.41 -13.42 5.14
CA GLY A 145 -2.97 -12.65 3.96
C GLY A 145 -2.66 -11.17 4.25
N VAL A 146 -2.78 -10.73 5.50
CA VAL A 146 -2.36 -9.41 5.96
C VAL A 146 -0.97 -9.52 6.56
N GLY A 147 0.03 -8.92 5.90
CA GLY A 147 1.37 -8.74 6.43
C GLY A 147 1.60 -7.30 6.87
N ARG A 148 2.80 -6.99 7.38
CA ARG A 148 3.19 -5.67 7.89
C ARG A 148 2.77 -4.53 6.96
N LYS A 149 3.14 -4.60 5.67
CA LYS A 149 2.80 -3.56 4.69
C LYS A 149 1.30 -3.31 4.57
N VAL A 150 0.47 -4.37 4.56
CA VAL A 150 -0.99 -4.24 4.47
C VAL A 150 -1.54 -3.62 5.75
N ALA A 151 -1.04 -4.04 6.91
CA ALA A 151 -1.41 -3.48 8.20
C ALA A 151 -1.06 -1.98 8.27
N ASP A 152 0.16 -1.58 7.89
CA ASP A 152 0.58 -0.17 7.86
C ASP A 152 -0.32 0.69 6.95
N ILE A 153 -0.71 0.18 5.76
CA ILE A 153 -1.66 0.87 4.88
C ILE A 153 -3.02 1.04 5.57
N MET A 154 -3.54 -0.01 6.21
CA MET A 154 -4.83 0.07 6.90
C MET A 154 -4.78 1.02 8.08
N MET A 155 -3.73 0.98 8.89
CA MET A 155 -3.52 1.89 10.02
C MET A 155 -3.49 3.35 9.56
N ASN A 156 -2.81 3.66 8.46
CA ASN A 156 -2.74 5.01 7.92
C ASN A 156 -4.07 5.44 7.28
N PHE A 157 -4.57 4.71 6.28
CA PHE A 157 -5.71 5.13 5.45
C PHE A 157 -7.06 5.07 6.16
N ILE A 158 -7.26 4.08 7.03
CA ILE A 158 -8.56 3.82 7.67
C ILE A 158 -8.60 4.33 9.10
N PHE A 159 -7.50 4.14 9.84
CA PHE A 159 -7.45 4.49 11.26
C PHE A 159 -6.70 5.80 11.55
N GLY A 160 -6.15 6.47 10.52
CA GLY A 160 -5.51 7.79 10.65
C GLY A 160 -4.25 7.78 11.52
N GLN A 161 -3.57 6.65 11.61
CA GLN A 161 -2.32 6.52 12.34
C GLN A 161 -1.13 6.94 11.48
N ASP A 162 -0.12 7.54 12.08
CA ASP A 162 1.12 7.93 11.42
C ASP A 162 1.99 6.69 11.17
N THR A 163 1.70 5.97 10.09
CA THR A 163 2.44 4.78 9.66
C THR A 163 2.88 4.91 8.22
N ILE A 164 3.99 4.28 7.87
CA ILE A 164 4.49 4.21 6.51
C ILE A 164 4.60 2.76 6.03
N ALA A 165 3.94 2.45 4.93
CA ALA A 165 3.99 1.14 4.32
C ALA A 165 5.28 0.96 3.51
N VAL A 166 6.32 0.40 4.12
CA VAL A 166 7.61 0.17 3.46
C VAL A 166 7.54 -1.07 2.58
N ASP A 167 7.72 -0.88 1.28
CA ASP A 167 7.96 -1.97 0.33
C ASP A 167 9.40 -1.97 -0.19
N THR A 168 9.71 -2.87 -1.10
CA THR A 168 11.06 -2.99 -1.66
C THR A 168 11.53 -1.75 -2.42
N HIS A 169 10.61 -0.95 -2.96
CA HIS A 169 10.93 0.31 -3.66
C HIS A 169 11.22 1.42 -2.64
N VAL A 170 10.35 1.55 -1.63
CA VAL A 170 10.54 2.49 -0.51
C VAL A 170 11.84 2.16 0.25
N LEU A 171 12.05 0.88 0.62
CA LEU A 171 13.27 0.42 1.27
C LEU A 171 14.53 0.81 0.47
N ARG A 172 14.50 0.59 -0.84
CA ARG A 172 15.63 0.94 -1.72
C ARG A 172 15.87 2.45 -1.78
N ALA A 173 14.79 3.25 -1.82
CA ALA A 173 14.89 4.70 -1.79
C ALA A 173 15.49 5.19 -0.46
N LEU A 174 14.97 4.72 0.67
CA LEU A 174 15.44 5.07 2.00
C LEU A 174 16.92 4.73 2.22
N ASN A 175 17.36 3.54 1.77
CA ASN A 175 18.77 3.17 1.83
C ASN A 175 19.65 4.04 0.92
N ARG A 176 19.20 4.37 -0.30
CA ARG A 176 19.97 5.25 -1.21
C ARG A 176 20.10 6.67 -0.71
N LEU A 177 19.10 7.13 0.03
CA LEU A 177 19.07 8.44 0.66
C LEU A 177 19.75 8.43 2.04
N GLU A 178 20.30 7.28 2.45
CA GLU A 178 20.95 7.11 3.75
C GLU A 178 20.06 7.46 4.94
N ILE A 179 18.75 7.30 4.79
CA ILE A 179 17.77 7.48 5.86
C ILE A 179 17.77 6.27 6.79
N VAL A 180 17.87 5.08 6.21
CA VAL A 180 18.02 3.80 6.93
C VAL A 180 19.13 2.97 6.30
N HIS A 181 19.66 2.00 7.07
CA HIS A 181 20.64 1.01 6.60
C HIS A 181 20.13 -0.40 6.91
N LYS A 182 19.06 -0.79 6.23
CA LYS A 182 18.37 -2.07 6.46
C LYS A 182 18.30 -2.92 5.19
N SER A 183 18.34 -4.23 5.37
CA SER A 183 18.20 -5.20 4.28
C SER A 183 16.77 -5.65 4.02
N VAL A 184 15.88 -5.47 5.01
CA VAL A 184 14.46 -5.87 4.93
C VAL A 184 13.54 -4.72 5.25
N ALA A 185 12.35 -4.73 4.62
CA ALA A 185 11.39 -3.64 4.70
C ALA A 185 10.80 -3.45 6.11
N GLU A 186 10.55 -4.55 6.81
CA GLU A 186 10.02 -4.55 8.16
C GLU A 186 10.94 -3.82 9.14
N ALA A 187 12.24 -4.12 9.09
CA ALA A 187 13.22 -3.47 9.93
C ALA A 187 13.42 -1.98 9.59
N ALA A 188 13.17 -1.58 8.33
CA ALA A 188 13.19 -0.18 7.93
C ALA A 188 11.93 0.56 8.44
N ALA A 189 10.77 -0.08 8.40
CA ALA A 189 9.53 0.48 8.92
C ALA A 189 9.57 0.70 10.45
N ASP A 190 10.31 -0.13 11.19
CA ASP A 190 10.49 0.03 12.63
C ASP A 190 11.44 1.19 13.01
N GLU A 191 12.26 1.66 12.06
CA GLU A 191 13.24 2.72 12.29
C GLU A 191 12.71 4.11 11.93
N ILE A 192 11.70 4.19 11.08
CA ILE A 192 11.14 5.46 10.58
C ILE A 192 10.03 5.95 11.50
#